data_fddeb8182e3c4936634fb3e244ac7dfc
#
_entry.id   fddeb8182e3c4936634fb3e244ac7dfc
#
_cell.length_a   1.000
_cell.length_b   1.000
_cell.length_c   1.000
_cell.angle_alpha   90.00
_cell.angle_beta   90.00
_cell.angle_gamma   90.00
#
_symmetry.space_group_name_H-M   'P 1'
#
loop_
_entity.id
_entity.type
_entity.pdbx_description
1 polymer ?
#
loop_
_entity_poly.entity_id
_entity_poly.type
_entity_poly.pdbx_seq_one_letter_code
_entity_poly.pdbx_strand_id
1 'polypeptide(L)'
;MIREGGRPVAVLPVSLIDGLDPLGQLRGRYPLTGQELGLLSHVWHCYDAGLPELSDESCLRAAVGALRELARDQGAAWYGFVNVPHGSPLRAGLTGLGFPAVHIEDRFQLDLRGLDSVESYFAALPRSGRANLRRNRRRATEAGVSWQVRPAAEADLAEIGGLCAKTAARHGTGGFYPTDLFTGFVAALGDLAVAVEVRQGDRLIAAGVCLRDEIRFHAWACGVDYDVVGGFSPYPLLHAATVEEAIAEGRAVFEGGRGNHVFKLRHGLSRLALDACLLEV
;
A
#
# COMPACT_ATOMS: atom_id res chain seq x y z
N MET A 1 -16.03 16.32 8.11
CA MET A 1 -17.16 15.50 8.59
C MET A 1 -18.41 15.91 7.82
N ILE A 2 -19.06 14.97 7.16
CA ILE A 2 -20.30 15.17 6.39
C ILE A 2 -21.48 14.89 7.33
N ARG A 3 -22.48 15.77 7.32
CA ARG A 3 -23.66 15.67 8.19
C ARG A 3 -24.94 15.72 7.36
N GLU A 4 -25.92 14.94 7.73
CA GLU A 4 -27.28 14.98 7.21
C GLU A 4 -28.24 15.23 8.36
N GLY A 5 -29.06 16.28 8.28
CA GLY A 5 -29.95 16.69 9.37
C GLY A 5 -29.25 16.93 10.72
N GLY A 6 -27.97 17.36 10.69
CA GLY A 6 -27.14 17.53 11.89
C GLY A 6 -26.43 16.27 12.37
N ARG A 7 -26.82 15.09 11.90
CA ARG A 7 -26.23 13.78 12.26
C ARG A 7 -24.99 13.52 11.38
N PRO A 8 -23.83 13.10 11.93
CA PRO A 8 -22.68 12.71 11.13
C PRO A 8 -23.00 11.44 10.34
N VAL A 9 -22.76 11.46 9.03
CA VAL A 9 -22.95 10.34 8.11
C VAL A 9 -21.64 9.83 7.51
N ALA A 10 -20.62 10.69 7.39
CA ALA A 10 -19.30 10.28 6.91
C ALA A 10 -18.19 11.19 7.43
N VAL A 11 -16.98 10.64 7.47
CA VAL A 11 -15.74 11.38 7.70
C VAL A 11 -14.84 11.20 6.48
N LEU A 12 -14.54 12.32 5.80
CA LEU A 12 -13.66 12.32 4.66
C LEU A 12 -12.26 12.80 5.11
N PRO A 13 -11.24 11.93 5.11
CA PRO A 13 -9.86 12.38 5.34
C PRO A 13 -9.40 13.23 4.17
N VAL A 14 -8.75 14.34 4.44
CA VAL A 14 -8.21 15.23 3.42
C VAL A 14 -6.78 15.63 3.74
N SER A 15 -5.97 15.84 2.72
CA SER A 15 -4.59 16.30 2.82
C SER A 15 -4.41 17.53 1.93
N LEU A 16 -3.87 18.61 2.50
CA LEU A 16 -3.39 19.75 1.74
C LEU A 16 -1.93 19.47 1.34
N ILE A 17 -1.67 19.46 0.04
CA ILE A 17 -0.37 19.04 -0.50
C ILE A 17 0.20 20.18 -1.33
N ASP A 18 1.36 20.66 -0.91
CA ASP A 18 2.19 21.58 -1.67
C ASP A 18 2.98 20.79 -2.73
N GLY A 19 2.95 21.28 -3.97
CA GLY A 19 3.50 20.53 -5.10
C GLY A 19 2.73 19.24 -5.39
N LEU A 20 1.46 19.36 -5.68
CA LEU A 20 0.39 18.36 -5.84
C LEU A 20 0.79 16.94 -6.30
N ASP A 21 1.95 16.75 -6.92
CA ASP A 21 2.39 15.45 -7.48
C ASP A 21 3.73 14.96 -6.88
N PRO A 22 3.78 14.65 -5.57
CA PRO A 22 5.04 14.29 -4.91
C PRO A 22 5.68 13.01 -5.47
N LEU A 23 4.90 12.16 -6.15
CA LEU A 23 5.38 10.90 -6.76
C LEU A 23 5.52 10.97 -8.28
N GLY A 24 5.22 12.10 -8.91
CA GLY A 24 5.28 12.25 -10.37
C GLY A 24 4.22 11.42 -11.13
N GLN A 25 3.14 11.02 -10.47
CA GLN A 25 2.10 10.17 -11.07
C GLN A 25 1.05 10.94 -11.87
N LEU A 26 0.91 12.24 -11.61
CA LEU A 26 -0.07 13.11 -12.28
C LEU A 26 0.51 13.87 -13.46
N ARG A 27 1.84 14.02 -13.51
CA ARG A 27 2.53 14.75 -14.59
C ARG A 27 2.21 14.14 -15.96
N GLY A 28 1.91 15.01 -16.92
CA GLY A 28 1.53 14.61 -18.27
C GLY A 28 0.13 14.03 -18.40
N ARG A 29 -0.61 13.94 -17.28
CA ARG A 29 -2.01 13.48 -17.22
C ARG A 29 -2.95 14.62 -16.85
N TYR A 30 -2.46 15.57 -16.06
CA TYR A 30 -3.08 16.83 -15.73
C TYR A 30 -2.13 17.98 -16.10
N PRO A 31 -2.62 19.20 -16.41
CA PRO A 31 -1.78 20.33 -16.77
C PRO A 31 -1.13 20.97 -15.53
N LEU A 32 -0.34 20.17 -14.80
CA LEU A 32 0.31 20.61 -13.56
C LEU A 32 1.71 21.16 -13.84
N THR A 33 2.06 22.28 -13.18
CA THR A 33 3.42 22.85 -13.18
C THR A 33 4.31 22.19 -12.12
N GLY A 34 3.68 21.53 -11.12
CA GLY A 34 4.34 20.89 -9.99
C GLY A 34 4.59 21.82 -8.81
N GLN A 35 3.98 23.01 -8.81
CA GLN A 35 4.04 23.97 -7.70
C GLN A 35 2.64 24.30 -7.13
N GLU A 36 1.62 23.64 -7.66
CA GLU A 36 0.24 23.86 -7.25
C GLU A 36 -0.03 23.29 -5.86
N LEU A 37 -0.78 24.05 -5.06
CA LEU A 37 -1.39 23.55 -3.85
C LEU A 37 -2.64 22.75 -4.21
N GLY A 38 -2.75 21.54 -3.70
CA GLY A 38 -3.91 20.67 -3.93
C GLY A 38 -4.54 20.18 -2.64
N LEU A 39 -5.88 20.10 -2.62
CA LEU A 39 -6.64 19.49 -1.54
C LEU A 39 -7.18 18.15 -1.98
N LEU A 40 -6.60 17.08 -1.49
CA LEU A 40 -6.89 15.72 -1.90
C LEU A 40 -7.56 14.90 -0.80
N SER A 41 -8.52 14.10 -1.16
CA SER A 41 -8.99 12.97 -0.39
C SER A 41 -8.39 11.70 -1.02
N HIS A 42 -7.85 10.89 -0.31
CA HIS A 42 -7.30 10.59 0.98
C HIS A 42 -5.84 11.04 1.09
N VAL A 43 -5.06 10.37 2.00
CA VAL A 43 -3.61 10.47 1.95
C VAL A 43 -3.07 9.79 0.68
N TRP A 44 -2.01 10.36 0.09
CA TRP A 44 -1.47 9.89 -1.19
C TRP A 44 -1.03 8.41 -1.18
N HIS A 45 -0.61 7.92 -0.03
CA HIS A 45 -0.08 6.56 0.11
C HIS A 45 -1.09 5.53 0.62
N CYS A 46 -2.38 5.89 0.78
CA CYS A 46 -3.39 4.88 1.09
C CYS A 46 -3.54 3.87 -0.06
N TYR A 47 -4.00 2.67 0.24
CA TYR A 47 -4.19 1.64 -0.78
C TYR A 47 -5.30 2.01 -1.76
N ASP A 48 -6.42 2.51 -1.26
CA ASP A 48 -7.50 3.07 -2.09
C ASP A 48 -8.30 4.15 -1.33
N ALA A 49 -9.12 4.88 -2.07
CA ALA A 49 -10.01 5.92 -1.57
C ALA A 49 -11.42 5.39 -1.27
N GLY A 50 -11.56 4.12 -0.94
CA GLY A 50 -12.87 3.50 -0.70
C GLY A 50 -13.47 3.93 0.63
N LEU A 51 -14.53 4.75 0.60
CA LEU A 51 -15.45 4.99 1.71
C LEU A 51 -16.83 4.50 1.28
N PRO A 52 -17.42 3.50 1.97
CA PRO A 52 -18.75 2.95 1.60
C PRO A 52 -19.83 4.01 1.51
N GLU A 53 -19.81 5.00 2.39
CA GLU A 53 -20.78 6.10 2.46
C GLU A 53 -20.80 6.95 1.20
N LEU A 54 -19.66 7.06 0.48
CA LEU A 54 -19.57 7.79 -0.78
C LEU A 54 -20.18 7.03 -1.97
N SER A 55 -20.71 5.84 -1.76
CA SER A 55 -21.54 5.15 -2.75
C SER A 55 -22.95 5.74 -2.85
N ASP A 56 -23.41 6.47 -1.84
CA ASP A 56 -24.65 7.26 -1.90
C ASP A 56 -24.37 8.58 -2.62
N GLU A 57 -25.24 8.89 -3.62
CA GLU A 57 -25.06 10.06 -4.47
C GLU A 57 -25.21 11.39 -3.70
N SER A 58 -26.12 11.44 -2.74
CA SER A 58 -26.33 12.65 -1.94
C SER A 58 -25.16 12.93 -1.02
N CYS A 59 -24.63 11.89 -0.38
CA CYS A 59 -23.44 11.96 0.45
C CYS A 59 -22.21 12.35 -0.38
N LEU A 60 -22.03 11.77 -1.57
CA LEU A 60 -20.95 12.11 -2.47
C LEU A 60 -21.01 13.57 -2.94
N ARG A 61 -22.19 14.08 -3.33
CA ARG A 61 -22.39 15.50 -3.71
C ARG A 61 -22.04 16.43 -2.56
N ALA A 62 -22.48 16.11 -1.35
CA ALA A 62 -22.16 16.89 -0.16
C ALA A 62 -20.65 16.89 0.14
N ALA A 63 -19.99 15.72 0.00
CA ALA A 63 -18.56 15.57 0.17
C ALA A 63 -17.76 16.40 -0.83
N VAL A 64 -18.13 16.34 -2.11
CA VAL A 64 -17.50 17.09 -3.20
C VAL A 64 -17.71 18.60 -2.99
N GLY A 65 -18.91 19.02 -2.61
CA GLY A 65 -19.21 20.44 -2.29
C GLY A 65 -18.32 20.95 -1.17
N ALA A 66 -18.30 20.24 -0.04
CA ALA A 66 -17.47 20.62 1.11
C ALA A 66 -15.97 20.61 0.79
N LEU A 67 -15.50 19.64 -0.01
CA LEU A 67 -14.09 19.56 -0.45
C LEU A 67 -13.73 20.76 -1.32
N ARG A 68 -14.62 21.17 -2.23
CA ARG A 68 -14.42 22.34 -3.10
C ARG A 68 -14.39 23.65 -2.31
N GLU A 69 -15.31 23.83 -1.36
CA GLU A 69 -15.33 25.00 -0.48
C GLU A 69 -14.04 25.09 0.34
N LEU A 70 -13.65 23.99 0.98
CA LEU A 70 -12.40 23.93 1.74
C LEU A 70 -11.18 24.22 0.86
N ALA A 71 -11.15 23.73 -0.37
CA ALA A 71 -10.06 23.99 -1.32
C ALA A 71 -9.93 25.49 -1.61
N ARG A 72 -11.06 26.19 -1.84
CA ARG A 72 -11.08 27.64 -2.03
C ARG A 72 -10.58 28.39 -0.79
N ASP A 73 -11.05 28.01 0.38
CA ASP A 73 -10.64 28.62 1.65
C ASP A 73 -9.16 28.46 1.93
N GLN A 74 -8.57 27.34 1.50
CA GLN A 74 -7.14 27.06 1.64
C GLN A 74 -6.29 27.60 0.49
N GLY A 75 -6.87 28.20 -0.54
CA GLY A 75 -6.16 28.69 -1.72
C GLY A 75 -5.58 27.57 -2.58
N ALA A 76 -6.16 26.37 -2.53
CA ALA A 76 -5.74 25.26 -3.39
C ALA A 76 -6.16 25.54 -4.84
N ALA A 77 -5.30 25.21 -5.80
CA ALA A 77 -5.60 25.30 -7.22
C ALA A 77 -6.39 24.09 -7.75
N TRP A 78 -6.20 22.94 -7.09
CA TRP A 78 -6.82 21.67 -7.47
C TRP A 78 -7.46 21.01 -6.25
N TYR A 79 -8.53 20.25 -6.50
CA TYR A 79 -9.16 19.43 -5.47
C TYR A 79 -9.68 18.12 -6.07
N GLY A 80 -9.83 17.10 -5.24
CA GLY A 80 -10.44 15.84 -5.66
C GLY A 80 -9.95 14.62 -4.92
N PHE A 81 -9.98 13.52 -5.62
CA PHE A 81 -9.74 12.18 -5.07
C PHE A 81 -8.59 11.50 -5.79
N VAL A 82 -7.69 10.89 -5.03
CA VAL A 82 -6.61 10.04 -5.56
C VAL A 82 -6.81 8.62 -5.08
N ASN A 83 -6.19 7.65 -5.78
CA ASN A 83 -6.28 6.23 -5.44
C ASN A 83 -7.71 5.67 -5.52
N VAL A 84 -8.52 6.19 -6.42
CA VAL A 84 -9.90 5.73 -6.64
C VAL A 84 -9.85 4.41 -7.42
N PRO A 85 -10.39 3.29 -6.87
CA PRO A 85 -10.38 2.02 -7.59
C PRO A 85 -11.18 2.12 -8.89
N HIS A 86 -10.58 1.66 -10.00
CA HIS A 86 -11.10 1.83 -11.36
C HIS A 86 -12.54 1.36 -11.55
N GLY A 87 -12.94 0.26 -10.96
CA GLY A 87 -14.31 -0.29 -11.07
C GLY A 87 -15.25 0.12 -9.93
N SER A 88 -14.88 1.09 -9.08
CA SER A 88 -15.65 1.40 -7.87
C SER A 88 -16.88 2.29 -8.14
N PRO A 89 -17.93 2.19 -7.29
CA PRO A 89 -19.05 3.12 -7.29
C PRO A 89 -18.61 4.58 -7.12
N LEU A 90 -17.58 4.83 -6.28
CA LEU A 90 -17.00 6.16 -6.09
C LEU A 90 -16.52 6.75 -7.41
N ARG A 91 -15.78 5.98 -8.22
CA ARG A 91 -15.33 6.43 -9.53
C ARG A 91 -16.50 6.80 -10.44
N ALA A 92 -17.52 5.93 -10.51
CA ALA A 92 -18.72 6.17 -11.32
C ALA A 92 -19.42 7.45 -10.88
N GLY A 93 -19.62 7.65 -9.57
CA GLY A 93 -20.22 8.86 -9.01
C GLY A 93 -19.43 10.12 -9.31
N LEU A 94 -18.09 10.09 -9.14
CA LEU A 94 -17.21 11.23 -9.43
C LEU A 94 -17.26 11.60 -10.92
N THR A 95 -17.22 10.62 -11.82
CA THR A 95 -17.36 10.89 -13.26
C THR A 95 -18.73 11.45 -13.61
N GLY A 96 -19.80 11.01 -12.96
CA GLY A 96 -21.15 11.59 -13.06
C GLY A 96 -21.22 13.05 -12.58
N LEU A 97 -20.33 13.45 -11.67
CA LEU A 97 -20.18 14.83 -11.20
C LEU A 97 -19.19 15.68 -12.03
N GLY A 98 -18.69 15.12 -13.14
CA GLY A 98 -17.82 15.85 -14.08
C GLY A 98 -16.32 15.72 -13.80
N PHE A 99 -15.90 14.91 -12.84
CA PHE A 99 -14.47 14.66 -12.63
C PHE A 99 -13.89 13.77 -13.74
N PRO A 100 -12.81 14.19 -14.43
CA PRO A 100 -12.06 13.31 -15.29
C PRO A 100 -11.40 12.21 -14.44
N ALA A 101 -11.52 10.95 -14.84
CA ALA A 101 -10.85 9.84 -14.19
C ALA A 101 -9.64 9.42 -15.00
N VAL A 102 -8.45 9.53 -14.43
CA VAL A 102 -7.17 9.27 -15.09
C VAL A 102 -6.40 8.23 -14.31
N HIS A 103 -6.00 7.14 -14.96
CA HIS A 103 -5.19 6.09 -14.34
C HIS A 103 -3.84 6.64 -13.86
N ILE A 104 -3.50 6.36 -12.60
CA ILE A 104 -2.26 6.84 -11.98
C ILE A 104 -1.31 5.70 -11.61
N GLU A 105 -1.82 4.59 -11.09
CA GLU A 105 -0.99 3.49 -10.59
C GLU A 105 -1.82 2.20 -10.51
N ASP A 106 -1.13 1.08 -10.34
CA ASP A 106 -1.74 -0.22 -10.01
C ASP A 106 -1.33 -0.64 -8.60
N ARG A 107 -2.27 -1.19 -7.86
CA ARG A 107 -1.99 -1.99 -6.67
C ARG A 107 -2.27 -3.47 -6.94
N PHE A 108 -1.81 -4.34 -6.07
CA PHE A 108 -1.84 -5.78 -6.30
C PHE A 108 -2.37 -6.52 -5.08
N GLN A 109 -3.35 -7.40 -5.30
CA GLN A 109 -3.95 -8.22 -4.27
C GLN A 109 -3.86 -9.70 -4.63
N LEU A 110 -3.83 -10.56 -3.61
CA LEU A 110 -3.99 -12.00 -3.73
C LEU A 110 -5.20 -12.43 -2.91
N ASP A 111 -6.12 -13.17 -3.55
CA ASP A 111 -7.21 -13.85 -2.85
C ASP A 111 -6.65 -15.07 -2.12
N LEU A 112 -6.81 -15.10 -0.80
CA LEU A 112 -6.34 -16.19 0.05
C LEU A 112 -7.42 -17.22 0.37
N ARG A 113 -8.66 -16.96 -0.01
CA ARG A 113 -9.77 -17.89 0.27
C ARG A 113 -9.55 -19.23 -0.39
N GLY A 114 -9.68 -20.31 0.41
CA GLY A 114 -9.41 -21.66 -0.03
C GLY A 114 -7.93 -22.07 -0.02
N LEU A 115 -7.03 -21.20 0.42
CA LEU A 115 -5.64 -21.54 0.73
C LEU A 115 -5.52 -21.86 2.23
N ASP A 116 -4.93 -23.00 2.55
CA ASP A 116 -4.77 -23.49 3.93
C ASP A 116 -3.31 -23.51 4.39
N SER A 117 -2.38 -23.30 3.46
CA SER A 117 -0.94 -23.38 3.72
C SER A 117 -0.15 -22.64 2.66
N VAL A 118 1.11 -22.33 2.94
CA VAL A 118 2.04 -21.79 1.94
C VAL A 118 2.27 -22.77 0.79
N GLU A 119 2.14 -24.06 1.04
CA GLU A 119 2.29 -25.08 0.00
C GLU A 119 1.09 -25.10 -0.95
N SER A 120 -0.15 -24.89 -0.45
CA SER A 120 -1.34 -24.71 -1.30
C SER A 120 -1.23 -23.45 -2.13
N TYR A 121 -0.72 -22.34 -1.56
CA TYR A 121 -0.40 -21.14 -2.31
C TYR A 121 0.60 -21.42 -3.43
N PHE A 122 1.73 -22.10 -3.13
CA PHE A 122 2.71 -22.44 -4.16
C PHE A 122 2.12 -23.35 -5.26
N ALA A 123 1.24 -24.27 -4.89
CA ALA A 123 0.57 -25.16 -5.85
C ALA A 123 -0.33 -24.38 -6.82
N ALA A 124 -1.00 -23.34 -6.34
CA ALA A 124 -1.87 -22.49 -7.14
C ALA A 124 -1.13 -21.58 -8.14
N LEU A 125 0.19 -21.36 -7.93
CA LEU A 125 0.98 -20.45 -8.76
C LEU A 125 1.27 -21.01 -10.16
N PRO A 126 1.43 -20.12 -11.17
CA PRO A 126 2.05 -20.47 -12.44
C PRO A 126 3.41 -21.14 -12.22
N ARG A 127 3.79 -22.05 -13.14
CA ARG A 127 5.03 -22.85 -13.02
C ARG A 127 6.27 -21.99 -12.71
N SER A 128 6.40 -20.83 -13.35
CA SER A 128 7.57 -19.96 -13.19
C SER A 128 7.61 -19.29 -11.80
N GLY A 129 6.47 -18.86 -11.27
CA GLY A 129 6.34 -18.28 -9.92
C GLY A 129 6.64 -19.31 -8.85
N ARG A 130 5.97 -20.47 -8.94
CA ARG A 130 6.21 -21.63 -8.05
C ARG A 130 7.67 -22.05 -8.02
N ALA A 131 8.29 -22.22 -9.19
CA ALA A 131 9.70 -22.60 -9.28
C ALA A 131 10.63 -21.53 -8.68
N ASN A 132 10.30 -20.24 -8.84
CA ASN A 132 11.05 -19.15 -8.27
C ASN A 132 11.02 -19.18 -6.73
N LEU A 133 9.84 -19.26 -6.10
CA LEU A 133 9.71 -19.26 -4.64
C LEU A 133 10.37 -20.50 -4.02
N ARG A 134 10.08 -21.70 -4.56
CA ARG A 134 10.69 -22.96 -4.06
C ARG A 134 12.21 -22.94 -4.16
N ARG A 135 12.76 -22.44 -5.25
CA ARG A 135 14.22 -22.35 -5.42
C ARG A 135 14.85 -21.39 -4.42
N ASN A 136 14.26 -20.19 -4.23
CA ASN A 136 14.78 -19.22 -3.27
C ASN A 136 14.70 -19.77 -1.84
N ARG A 137 13.55 -20.37 -1.44
CA ARG A 137 13.36 -20.98 -0.11
C ARG A 137 14.39 -22.07 0.15
N ARG A 138 14.58 -23.00 -0.77
CA ARG A 138 15.59 -24.07 -0.63
C ARG A 138 16.99 -23.52 -0.45
N ARG A 139 17.44 -22.62 -1.34
CA ARG A 139 18.80 -22.04 -1.27
C ARG A 139 19.02 -21.22 -0.01
N ALA A 140 18.02 -20.52 0.45
CA ALA A 140 18.06 -19.78 1.70
C ALA A 140 18.21 -20.72 2.90
N THR A 141 17.43 -21.81 2.95
CA THR A 141 17.57 -22.84 4.00
C THR A 141 18.96 -23.45 4.00
N GLU A 142 19.49 -23.80 2.81
CA GLU A 142 20.86 -24.32 2.65
C GLU A 142 21.93 -23.30 3.11
N ALA A 143 21.63 -21.99 3.02
CA ALA A 143 22.50 -20.89 3.48
C ALA A 143 22.27 -20.48 4.95
N GLY A 144 21.50 -21.25 5.73
CA GLY A 144 21.22 -20.94 7.13
C GLY A 144 20.31 -19.75 7.37
N VAL A 145 19.46 -19.40 6.39
CA VAL A 145 18.48 -18.33 6.54
C VAL A 145 17.23 -18.83 7.25
N SER A 146 16.76 -18.04 8.20
CA SER A 146 15.49 -18.22 8.92
C SER A 146 14.58 -17.02 8.71
N TRP A 147 13.29 -17.21 8.98
CA TRP A 147 12.32 -16.12 9.02
C TRP A 147 11.40 -16.31 10.22
N GLN A 148 10.91 -15.19 10.71
CA GLN A 148 9.98 -15.16 11.84
C GLN A 148 9.00 -14.00 11.68
N VAL A 149 7.83 -14.18 12.26
CA VAL A 149 6.82 -13.13 12.41
C VAL A 149 6.61 -12.88 13.89
N ARG A 150 6.50 -11.63 14.28
CA ARG A 150 6.26 -11.22 15.66
C ARG A 150 5.42 -9.93 15.71
N PRO A 151 4.77 -9.63 16.84
CA PRO A 151 4.18 -8.32 17.06
C PRO A 151 5.22 -7.22 16.77
N ALA A 152 4.83 -6.17 16.06
CA ALA A 152 5.79 -5.13 15.67
C ALA A 152 6.43 -4.44 16.90
N ALA A 153 5.71 -4.37 18.01
CA ALA A 153 6.22 -3.82 19.27
C ALA A 153 7.39 -4.62 19.90
N GLU A 154 7.57 -5.90 19.49
CA GLU A 154 8.64 -6.78 19.95
C GLU A 154 9.85 -6.82 19.02
N ALA A 155 9.74 -6.15 17.86
CA ALA A 155 10.78 -6.12 16.84
C ALA A 155 11.71 -4.91 17.02
N ASP A 156 12.94 -5.02 16.50
CA ASP A 156 13.81 -3.86 16.37
C ASP A 156 13.36 -2.97 15.19
N LEU A 157 12.41 -2.07 15.50
CA LEU A 157 11.83 -1.16 14.52
C LEU A 157 12.88 -0.19 13.93
N ALA A 158 13.97 0.10 14.65
CA ALA A 158 15.03 0.96 14.13
C ALA A 158 15.86 0.22 13.06
N GLU A 159 16.21 -1.05 13.30
CA GLU A 159 16.88 -1.91 12.31
C GLU A 159 16.01 -2.09 11.06
N ILE A 160 14.73 -2.41 11.25
CA ILE A 160 13.75 -2.59 10.15
C ILE A 160 13.59 -1.28 9.37
N GLY A 161 13.36 -0.17 10.06
CA GLY A 161 13.19 1.16 9.45
C GLY A 161 14.43 1.58 8.64
N GLY A 162 15.62 1.33 9.18
CA GLY A 162 16.88 1.57 8.48
C GLY A 162 17.01 0.77 7.18
N LEU A 163 16.57 -0.50 7.17
CA LEU A 163 16.56 -1.33 5.97
C LEU A 163 15.50 -0.88 4.96
N CYS A 164 14.32 -0.48 5.42
CA CYS A 164 13.28 0.12 4.57
C CYS A 164 13.75 1.43 3.94
N ALA A 165 14.40 2.31 4.70
CA ALA A 165 14.95 3.57 4.21
C ALA A 165 16.02 3.36 3.13
N LYS A 166 16.94 2.38 3.31
CA LYS A 166 17.92 2.00 2.30
C LYS A 166 17.26 1.51 1.02
N THR A 167 16.23 0.68 1.14
CA THR A 167 15.45 0.19 -0.01
C THR A 167 14.74 1.34 -0.72
N ALA A 168 14.08 2.24 0.00
CA ALA A 168 13.43 3.42 -0.54
C ALA A 168 14.42 4.34 -1.28
N ALA A 169 15.59 4.61 -0.69
CA ALA A 169 16.64 5.41 -1.31
C ALA A 169 17.11 4.82 -2.65
N ARG A 170 17.26 3.49 -2.72
CA ARG A 170 17.62 2.78 -3.96
C ARG A 170 16.58 2.96 -5.07
N HIS A 171 15.32 3.16 -4.71
CA HIS A 171 14.21 3.39 -5.63
C HIS A 171 13.86 4.87 -5.83
N GLY A 172 14.71 5.79 -5.38
CA GLY A 172 14.54 7.23 -5.58
C GLY A 172 13.57 7.90 -4.59
N THR A 173 13.16 7.21 -3.54
CA THR A 173 12.21 7.69 -2.52
C THR A 173 12.83 7.71 -1.12
N GLY A 174 14.09 8.17 -1.01
CA GLY A 174 14.89 8.09 0.22
C GLY A 174 14.33 8.81 1.46
N GLY A 175 13.39 9.73 1.29
CA GLY A 175 12.71 10.41 2.40
C GLY A 175 11.46 9.71 2.93
N PHE A 176 11.11 8.54 2.39
CA PHE A 176 9.83 7.87 2.66
C PHE A 176 9.68 7.30 4.08
N TYR A 177 10.80 6.90 4.70
CA TYR A 177 10.80 6.29 6.03
C TYR A 177 11.79 7.02 6.95
N PRO A 178 11.48 8.26 7.40
CA PRO A 178 12.26 8.88 8.47
C PRO A 178 12.18 7.99 9.70
N THR A 179 13.34 7.55 10.22
CA THR A 179 13.42 6.48 11.22
C THR A 179 12.57 6.74 12.46
N ASP A 180 12.62 7.95 13.02
CA ASP A 180 11.88 8.29 14.24
C ASP A 180 10.37 8.30 14.00
N LEU A 181 9.92 8.84 12.86
CA LEU A 181 8.50 8.84 12.49
C LEU A 181 8.01 7.42 12.20
N PHE A 182 8.81 6.62 11.50
CA PHE A 182 8.49 5.24 11.20
C PHE A 182 8.33 4.41 12.47
N THR A 183 9.31 4.46 13.37
CA THR A 183 9.29 3.69 14.62
C THR A 183 8.14 4.13 15.52
N GLY A 184 7.93 5.43 15.70
CA GLY A 184 6.84 5.97 16.51
C GLY A 184 5.47 5.62 15.95
N PHE A 185 5.28 5.72 14.63
CA PHE A 185 4.04 5.33 13.96
C PHE A 185 3.74 3.84 14.12
N VAL A 186 4.71 2.96 13.82
CA VAL A 186 4.52 1.50 13.90
C VAL A 186 4.24 1.07 15.35
N ALA A 187 4.97 1.62 16.32
CA ALA A 187 4.74 1.33 17.74
C ALA A 187 3.33 1.74 18.19
N ALA A 188 2.81 2.86 17.68
CA ALA A 188 1.46 3.33 18.02
C ALA A 188 0.33 2.46 17.45
N LEU A 189 0.60 1.62 16.44
CA LEU A 189 -0.41 0.73 15.86
C LEU A 189 -0.74 -0.49 16.72
N GLY A 190 0.11 -0.82 17.71
CA GLY A 190 -0.13 -1.97 18.58
C GLY A 190 -0.36 -3.27 17.80
N ASP A 191 -1.43 -3.98 18.14
CA ASP A 191 -1.78 -5.28 17.56
C ASP A 191 -2.16 -5.23 16.07
N LEU A 192 -2.36 -4.03 15.51
CA LEU A 192 -2.62 -3.87 14.08
C LEU A 192 -1.37 -4.07 13.22
N ALA A 193 -0.17 -4.08 13.82
CA ALA A 193 1.10 -4.20 13.11
C ALA A 193 1.89 -5.44 13.52
N VAL A 194 2.40 -6.16 12.51
CA VAL A 194 3.36 -7.26 12.69
C VAL A 194 4.62 -7.01 11.88
N ALA A 195 5.75 -7.45 12.39
CA ALA A 195 7.02 -7.45 11.70
C ALA A 195 7.32 -8.86 11.17
N VAL A 196 7.75 -8.93 9.92
CA VAL A 196 8.27 -10.14 9.29
C VAL A 196 9.77 -9.93 9.08
N GLU A 197 10.59 -10.76 9.69
CA GLU A 197 12.04 -10.68 9.63
C GLU A 197 12.61 -11.89 8.90
N VAL A 198 13.56 -11.66 8.01
CA VAL A 198 14.36 -12.71 7.35
C VAL A 198 15.82 -12.47 7.72
N ARG A 199 16.44 -13.43 8.41
CA ARG A 199 17.79 -13.31 8.94
C ARG A 199 18.72 -14.42 8.43
N GLN A 200 19.99 -14.06 8.24
CA GLN A 200 21.07 -14.99 8.01
C GLN A 200 22.04 -14.89 9.20
N GLY A 201 21.96 -15.83 10.13
CA GLY A 201 22.54 -15.65 11.46
C GLY A 201 21.91 -14.42 12.14
N ASP A 202 22.75 -13.55 12.69
CA ASP A 202 22.28 -12.31 13.35
C ASP A 202 21.95 -11.19 12.36
N ARG A 203 22.32 -11.30 11.08
CA ARG A 203 22.12 -10.26 10.07
C ARG A 203 20.68 -10.25 9.56
N LEU A 204 20.01 -9.11 9.69
CA LEU A 204 18.71 -8.87 9.04
C LEU A 204 18.94 -8.62 7.54
N ILE A 205 18.43 -9.52 6.69
CA ILE A 205 18.63 -9.45 5.23
C ILE A 205 17.37 -9.05 4.47
N ALA A 206 16.20 -9.20 5.07
CA ALA A 206 14.97 -8.57 4.63
C ALA A 206 14.03 -8.42 5.81
N ALA A 207 13.20 -7.39 5.76
CA ALA A 207 12.14 -7.20 6.73
C ALA A 207 10.94 -6.51 6.11
N GLY A 208 9.77 -6.73 6.69
CA GLY A 208 8.55 -6.03 6.37
C GLY A 208 7.77 -5.67 7.63
N VAL A 209 7.09 -4.53 7.58
CA VAL A 209 6.00 -4.23 8.50
C VAL A 209 4.71 -4.45 7.76
N CYS A 210 3.85 -5.29 8.31
CA CYS A 210 2.56 -5.61 7.76
C CYS A 210 1.47 -5.07 8.67
N LEU A 211 0.41 -4.53 8.06
CA LEU A 211 -0.78 -4.09 8.78
C LEU A 211 -1.88 -5.12 8.58
N ARG A 212 -2.72 -5.31 9.58
CA ARG A 212 -3.79 -6.30 9.52
C ARG A 212 -5.11 -5.75 10.04
N ASP A 213 -6.17 -6.10 9.35
CA ASP A 213 -7.55 -5.96 9.80
C ASP A 213 -8.23 -7.35 9.83
N GLU A 214 -9.53 -7.42 10.08
CA GLU A 214 -10.26 -8.70 10.14
C GLU A 214 -10.23 -9.50 8.83
N ILE A 215 -10.07 -8.83 7.69
CA ILE A 215 -10.20 -9.40 6.34
C ILE A 215 -8.85 -9.43 5.62
N ARG A 216 -7.98 -8.41 5.83
CA ARG A 216 -6.83 -8.13 5.01
C ARG A 216 -5.52 -8.22 5.79
N PHE A 217 -4.49 -8.64 5.08
CA PHE A 217 -3.11 -8.57 5.51
C PHE A 217 -2.33 -7.71 4.51
N HIS A 218 -1.84 -6.58 4.95
CA HIS A 218 -1.20 -5.58 4.09
C HIS A 218 0.32 -5.63 4.24
N ALA A 219 1.05 -5.99 3.20
CA ALA A 219 2.49 -5.80 3.11
C ALA A 219 2.79 -4.29 2.89
N TRP A 220 2.82 -3.52 3.99
CA TRP A 220 2.86 -2.06 3.94
C TRP A 220 4.25 -1.51 3.67
N ALA A 221 5.26 -1.90 4.44
CA ALA A 221 6.63 -1.46 4.26
C ALA A 221 7.56 -2.65 4.12
N CYS A 222 8.59 -2.54 3.29
CA CYS A 222 9.61 -3.58 3.17
C CYS A 222 11.00 -3.00 2.93
N GLY A 223 11.97 -3.66 3.55
CA GLY A 223 13.39 -3.43 3.34
C GLY A 223 14.10 -4.71 2.90
N VAL A 224 15.06 -4.58 1.99
CA VAL A 224 15.85 -5.69 1.47
C VAL A 224 17.32 -5.30 1.44
N ASP A 225 18.15 -6.16 1.97
CA ASP A 225 19.59 -6.05 1.81
C ASP A 225 19.99 -6.67 0.46
N TYR A 226 20.37 -5.80 -0.47
CA TYR A 226 20.77 -6.20 -1.83
C TYR A 226 22.20 -6.73 -1.92
N ASP A 227 22.97 -6.63 -0.85
CA ASP A 227 24.38 -7.06 -0.79
C ASP A 227 24.51 -8.51 -0.29
N VAL A 228 23.38 -9.21 -0.13
CA VAL A 228 23.35 -10.62 0.28
C VAL A 228 23.92 -11.51 -0.81
N VAL A 229 24.91 -12.31 -0.42
CA VAL A 229 25.54 -13.33 -1.26
C VAL A 229 25.04 -14.70 -0.84
N GLY A 230 24.58 -15.54 -1.77
CA GLY A 230 24.09 -16.87 -1.43
C GLY A 230 23.27 -17.54 -2.55
N GLY A 231 23.22 -16.91 -3.71
CA GLY A 231 22.51 -17.47 -4.87
C GLY A 231 20.99 -17.50 -4.73
N PHE A 232 20.44 -16.76 -3.76
CA PHE A 232 19.01 -16.51 -3.55
C PHE A 232 18.74 -15.01 -3.45
N SER A 233 17.47 -14.60 -3.55
CA SER A 233 17.04 -13.23 -3.32
C SER A 233 16.21 -13.16 -2.03
N PRO A 234 16.48 -12.21 -1.13
CA PRO A 234 15.71 -12.09 0.11
C PRO A 234 14.25 -11.66 -0.11
N TYR A 235 13.95 -10.86 -1.14
CA TYR A 235 12.59 -10.37 -1.38
C TYR A 235 11.55 -11.48 -1.64
N PRO A 236 11.81 -12.53 -2.48
CA PRO A 236 10.91 -13.68 -2.58
C PRO A 236 10.69 -14.44 -1.28
N LEU A 237 11.68 -14.46 -0.38
CA LEU A 237 11.55 -15.10 0.94
C LEU A 237 10.62 -14.28 1.84
N LEU A 238 10.86 -12.97 1.92
CA LEU A 238 10.00 -12.05 2.66
C LEU A 238 8.56 -12.16 2.17
N HIS A 239 8.34 -12.13 0.85
CA HIS A 239 7.01 -12.28 0.27
C HIS A 239 6.34 -13.61 0.66
N ALA A 240 7.07 -14.73 0.56
CA ALA A 240 6.53 -16.04 0.93
C ALA A 240 6.18 -16.11 2.42
N ALA A 241 7.05 -15.62 3.31
CA ALA A 241 6.80 -15.56 4.75
C ALA A 241 5.59 -14.68 5.10
N THR A 242 5.45 -13.56 4.41
CA THR A 242 4.31 -12.64 4.61
C THR A 242 2.99 -13.27 4.17
N VAL A 243 2.97 -13.99 3.03
CA VAL A 243 1.77 -14.71 2.56
C VAL A 243 1.46 -15.90 3.47
N GLU A 244 2.48 -16.63 3.94
CA GLU A 244 2.34 -17.72 4.90
C GLU A 244 1.63 -17.25 6.18
N GLU A 245 2.04 -16.13 6.73
CA GLU A 245 1.41 -15.52 7.91
C GLU A 245 -0.03 -15.10 7.64
N ALA A 246 -0.29 -14.44 6.51
CA ALA A 246 -1.63 -14.02 6.14
C ALA A 246 -2.62 -15.20 6.05
N ILE A 247 -2.15 -16.36 5.54
CA ILE A 247 -2.91 -17.61 5.50
C ILE A 247 -3.11 -18.16 6.91
N ALA A 248 -2.04 -18.21 7.73
CA ALA A 248 -2.09 -18.72 9.09
C ALA A 248 -3.06 -17.93 9.99
N GLU A 249 -3.16 -16.61 9.79
CA GLU A 249 -4.14 -15.76 10.45
C GLU A 249 -5.57 -15.86 9.87
N GLY A 250 -5.79 -16.66 8.81
CA GLY A 250 -7.08 -16.84 8.17
C GLY A 250 -7.60 -15.61 7.41
N ARG A 251 -6.71 -14.72 6.96
CA ARG A 251 -7.10 -13.54 6.20
C ARG A 251 -7.62 -13.93 4.81
N ALA A 252 -8.63 -13.19 4.36
CA ALA A 252 -9.23 -13.45 3.04
C ALA A 252 -8.42 -12.83 1.90
N VAL A 253 -7.71 -11.72 2.17
CA VAL A 253 -7.00 -10.95 1.16
C VAL A 253 -5.59 -10.58 1.64
N PHE A 254 -4.59 -10.86 0.82
CA PHE A 254 -3.26 -10.31 0.95
C PHE A 254 -3.11 -9.10 0.03
N GLU A 255 -2.80 -7.95 0.61
CA GLU A 255 -2.56 -6.70 -0.10
C GLU A 255 -1.06 -6.51 -0.30
N GLY A 256 -0.60 -6.67 -1.53
CA GLY A 256 0.81 -6.59 -1.89
C GLY A 256 1.31 -5.18 -2.20
N GLY A 257 0.41 -4.17 -2.12
CA GLY A 257 0.77 -2.77 -2.42
C GLY A 257 1.09 -2.51 -3.89
N ARG A 258 1.86 -1.46 -4.15
CA ARG A 258 2.21 -0.95 -5.48
C ARG A 258 3.62 -1.37 -5.89
N GLY A 259 3.97 -1.10 -7.16
CA GLY A 259 5.30 -1.39 -7.71
C GLY A 259 5.59 -2.89 -7.88
N ASN A 260 6.78 -3.20 -8.41
CA ASN A 260 7.28 -4.56 -8.69
C ASN A 260 6.26 -5.46 -9.44
N HIS A 261 5.62 -4.89 -10.44
CA HIS A 261 4.49 -5.47 -11.18
C HIS A 261 4.80 -6.88 -11.70
N VAL A 262 5.97 -7.06 -12.33
CA VAL A 262 6.38 -8.34 -12.93
C VAL A 262 6.48 -9.45 -11.88
N PHE A 263 7.07 -9.13 -10.71
CA PHE A 263 7.15 -10.08 -9.61
C PHE A 263 5.75 -10.45 -9.12
N LYS A 264 4.92 -9.46 -8.82
CA LYS A 264 3.60 -9.67 -8.23
C LYS A 264 2.67 -10.50 -9.12
N LEU A 265 2.60 -10.15 -10.41
CA LEU A 265 1.82 -10.94 -11.38
C LEU A 265 2.33 -12.38 -11.51
N ARG A 266 3.65 -12.58 -11.53
CA ARG A 266 4.25 -13.92 -11.54
C ARG A 266 3.89 -14.75 -10.32
N HIS A 267 3.67 -14.09 -9.18
CA HIS A 267 3.34 -14.73 -7.91
C HIS A 267 1.85 -14.67 -7.56
N GLY A 268 1.01 -14.57 -8.59
CA GLY A 268 -0.45 -14.79 -8.47
C GLY A 268 -1.26 -13.60 -7.98
N LEU A 269 -0.63 -12.43 -7.75
CA LEU A 269 -1.39 -11.25 -7.39
C LEU A 269 -2.12 -10.68 -8.61
N SER A 270 -3.34 -10.25 -8.39
CA SER A 270 -4.18 -9.59 -9.39
C SER A 270 -3.98 -8.07 -9.34
N ARG A 271 -4.00 -7.45 -10.51
CA ARG A 271 -3.91 -6.00 -10.66
C ARG A 271 -5.24 -5.33 -10.34
N LEU A 272 -5.18 -4.24 -9.60
CA LEU A 272 -6.27 -3.31 -9.34
C LEU A 272 -5.81 -1.91 -9.74
N ALA A 273 -6.37 -1.39 -10.83
CA ALA A 273 -6.04 -0.06 -11.32
C ALA A 273 -6.61 1.02 -10.39
N LEU A 274 -5.84 2.07 -10.15
CA LEU A 274 -6.20 3.23 -9.37
C LEU A 274 -6.20 4.48 -10.25
N ASP A 275 -7.26 5.28 -10.13
CA ASP A 275 -7.44 6.53 -10.85
C ASP A 275 -7.26 7.73 -9.90
N ALA A 276 -6.89 8.87 -10.47
CA ALA A 276 -7.12 10.19 -9.89
C ALA A 276 -8.35 10.82 -10.53
N CYS A 277 -9.13 11.53 -9.74
CA CYS A 277 -10.30 12.29 -10.15
C CYS A 277 -10.15 13.70 -9.59
N LEU A 278 -9.61 14.63 -10.38
CA LEU A 278 -9.27 15.98 -9.95
C LEU A 278 -9.97 17.04 -10.81
N LEU A 279 -10.32 18.17 -10.20
CA LEU A 279 -10.79 19.38 -10.85
C LEU A 279 -10.01 20.60 -10.36
N GLU A 280 -9.92 21.62 -11.21
CA GLU A 280 -9.52 22.96 -10.79
C GLU A 280 -10.61 23.59 -9.90
N VAL A 281 -10.20 24.45 -8.98
CA VAL A 281 -11.09 25.09 -7.99
C VAL A 281 -11.95 26.18 -8.59
#